data_83fc5923258ac3173d367d68337cbb71
#
_entry.id   83fc5923258ac3173d367d68337cbb71
#
_cell.length_a   1.000
_cell.length_b   1.000
_cell.length_c   1.000
_cell.angle_alpha   90.00
_cell.angle_beta   90.00
_cell.angle_gamma   90.00
#
_symmetry.space_group_name_H-M   'P 1'
#
loop_
_entity.id
_entity.type
_entity.pdbx_description
1 polymer ?
#
loop_
_entity_poly.entity_id
_entity_poly.type
_entity_poly.pdbx_seq_one_letter_code
_entity_poly.pdbx_strand_id
1 'polypeptide(L)'
;MQNDLTTGSVFRNVVSFSLPYLLSYFLQTLYGMADLFIIGQFEGVASTTAVSIGSQVMHMLTVMLVGLAMGATVSIAQATGGGGDKKRTASAIGNTVTLFMLLSLALTALLLALRGGIVSIMSTPEEAVQGTLAYLTVCFIGIPFITAYNIIASIFRGLGDSKSPMYFIAVACVVNIALDYYFMGTLHLGPAGAALGTTLSQAVSVLVSLAVILKRRLISVRRADFRPQRAVMGKLLQIGVPVALQDGFIQVSFVIITIIANRRGLTDAAAVGIVEKIIGFLFLIPSSMLSTVSALGAQNIGAGKPERARLTLRYAAMIACSFGIAVVILTLFIAEPLVGLFTPDAAVAAAGGQYLRGYIWDSFFAGVQFSFSGYFCACGKSGISFLHNSLSILLVRVPGAYLASKYFPQTLLPMGLANAAGSLFSILVCVIAYAILTRREKRAQEAS
;
A
#
# COMPACT_ATOMS: atom_id res chain seq x y z
N MET A 1 4.25 -26.27 -0.78
CA MET A 1 4.28 -26.39 -2.23
C MET A 1 4.53 -25.01 -2.81
N GLN A 2 5.61 -24.80 -3.54
CA GLN A 2 5.77 -23.61 -4.37
C GLN A 2 4.68 -23.69 -5.45
N ASN A 3 3.79 -22.72 -5.49
CA ASN A 3 2.82 -22.64 -6.58
C ASN A 3 3.56 -22.14 -7.83
N ASP A 4 3.70 -23.01 -8.82
CA ASP A 4 4.24 -22.62 -10.11
C ASP A 4 3.20 -21.76 -10.86
N LEU A 5 3.38 -20.44 -10.80
CA LEU A 5 2.51 -19.47 -11.47
C LEU A 5 2.88 -19.26 -12.94
N THR A 6 3.90 -19.97 -13.43
CA THR A 6 4.35 -19.90 -14.83
C THR A 6 3.62 -20.88 -15.75
N THR A 7 2.70 -21.69 -15.20
CA THR A 7 1.91 -22.70 -15.91
C THR A 7 0.41 -22.49 -15.68
N GLY A 8 -0.42 -23.22 -16.39
CA GLY A 8 -1.88 -23.17 -16.27
C GLY A 8 -2.53 -21.88 -16.79
N SER A 9 -3.78 -21.64 -16.44
CA SER A 9 -4.55 -20.45 -16.85
C SER A 9 -4.06 -19.19 -16.13
N VAL A 10 -3.63 -18.19 -16.90
CA VAL A 10 -3.18 -16.90 -16.36
C VAL A 10 -4.32 -16.19 -15.61
N PHE A 11 -5.54 -16.19 -16.18
CA PHE A 11 -6.71 -15.60 -15.54
C PHE A 11 -6.97 -16.20 -14.14
N ARG A 12 -6.99 -17.55 -14.05
CA ARG A 12 -7.17 -18.25 -12.77
C ARG A 12 -6.06 -17.91 -11.78
N ASN A 13 -4.81 -17.83 -12.25
CA ASN A 13 -3.67 -17.45 -11.40
C ASN A 13 -3.83 -16.02 -10.87
N VAL A 14 -4.24 -15.06 -11.71
CA VAL A 14 -4.49 -13.68 -11.29
C VAL A 14 -5.57 -13.61 -10.21
N VAL A 15 -6.74 -14.22 -10.44
CA VAL A 15 -7.84 -14.22 -9.48
C VAL A 15 -7.45 -14.92 -8.18
N SER A 16 -6.88 -16.13 -8.27
CA SER A 16 -6.50 -16.92 -7.09
C SER A 16 -5.41 -16.27 -6.24
N PHE A 17 -4.54 -15.48 -6.84
CA PHE A 17 -3.46 -14.79 -6.14
C PHE A 17 -3.90 -13.42 -5.59
N SER A 18 -4.73 -12.68 -6.34
CA SER A 18 -5.21 -11.36 -5.94
C SER A 18 -6.19 -11.37 -4.78
N LEU A 19 -7.04 -12.40 -4.68
CA LEU A 19 -8.07 -12.46 -3.64
C LEU A 19 -7.48 -12.53 -2.21
N PRO A 20 -6.47 -13.38 -1.89
CA PRO A 20 -5.80 -13.33 -0.59
C PRO A 20 -5.06 -12.01 -0.34
N TYR A 21 -4.55 -11.37 -1.40
CA TYR A 21 -3.93 -10.05 -1.29
C TYR A 21 -4.94 -8.98 -0.89
N LEU A 22 -6.08 -8.95 -1.59
CA LEU A 22 -7.18 -8.04 -1.29
C LEU A 22 -7.64 -8.20 0.17
N LEU A 23 -7.82 -9.45 0.61
CA LEU A 23 -8.22 -9.73 1.98
C LEU A 23 -7.14 -9.30 2.98
N SER A 24 -5.85 -9.45 2.66
CA SER A 24 -4.76 -8.95 3.51
C SER A 24 -4.82 -7.44 3.69
N TYR A 25 -5.03 -6.68 2.61
CA TYR A 25 -5.17 -5.22 2.68
C TYR A 25 -6.42 -4.80 3.45
N PHE A 26 -7.54 -5.50 3.22
CA PHE A 26 -8.78 -5.26 3.97
C PHE A 26 -8.58 -5.46 5.48
N LEU A 27 -7.95 -6.56 5.89
CA LEU A 27 -7.66 -6.84 7.29
C LEU A 27 -6.71 -5.79 7.90
N GLN A 28 -5.72 -5.31 7.15
CA GLN A 28 -4.85 -4.22 7.60
C GLN A 28 -5.61 -2.91 7.82
N THR A 29 -6.53 -2.59 6.93
CA THR A 29 -7.39 -1.40 7.09
C THR A 29 -8.33 -1.56 8.29
N LEU A 30 -8.88 -2.76 8.46
CA LEU A 30 -9.81 -3.07 9.54
C LEU A 30 -9.17 -2.92 10.92
N TYR A 31 -7.96 -3.49 11.13
CA TYR A 31 -7.34 -3.36 12.46
C TYR A 31 -6.93 -1.91 12.78
N GLY A 32 -6.46 -1.15 11.79
CA GLY A 32 -6.16 0.27 12.00
C GLY A 32 -7.41 1.11 12.36
N MET A 33 -8.59 0.71 11.88
CA MET A 33 -9.86 1.32 12.31
C MET A 33 -10.30 0.84 13.69
N ALA A 34 -10.02 -0.42 14.03
CA ALA A 34 -10.35 -0.98 15.34
C ALA A 34 -9.60 -0.25 16.47
N ASP A 35 -8.31 0.06 16.29
CA ASP A 35 -7.52 0.84 17.26
C ASP A 35 -8.23 2.16 17.62
N LEU A 36 -8.68 2.92 16.58
CA LEU A 36 -9.37 4.19 16.78
C LEU A 36 -10.76 4.03 17.43
N PHE A 37 -11.47 2.97 17.05
CA PHE A 37 -12.78 2.68 17.63
C PHE A 37 -12.67 2.30 19.10
N ILE A 38 -11.73 1.44 19.45
CA ILE A 38 -11.54 0.95 20.83
C ILE A 38 -11.07 2.09 21.74
N ILE A 39 -10.06 2.89 21.31
CA ILE A 39 -9.60 4.00 22.14
C ILE A 39 -10.72 5.04 22.38
N GLY A 40 -11.57 5.27 21.37
CA GLY A 40 -12.72 6.15 21.51
C GLY A 40 -13.78 5.69 22.50
N GLN A 41 -13.81 4.39 22.85
CA GLN A 41 -14.73 3.85 23.85
C GLN A 41 -14.23 4.03 25.29
N PHE A 42 -12.91 3.97 25.50
CA PHE A 42 -12.33 3.91 26.85
C PHE A 42 -11.63 5.19 27.26
N GLU A 43 -11.27 6.05 26.30
CA GLU A 43 -10.42 7.21 26.52
C GLU A 43 -11.07 8.51 26.00
N GLY A 44 -10.59 9.65 26.49
CA GLY A 44 -11.08 10.97 26.10
C GLY A 44 -10.58 11.41 24.71
N VAL A 45 -11.07 12.59 24.27
CA VAL A 45 -10.78 13.18 22.95
C VAL A 45 -9.28 13.38 22.72
N ALA A 46 -8.52 13.78 23.75
CA ALA A 46 -7.07 13.99 23.63
C ALA A 46 -6.33 12.69 23.27
N SER A 47 -6.68 11.57 23.91
CA SER A 47 -6.10 10.25 23.63
C SER A 47 -6.50 9.74 22.24
N THR A 48 -7.76 9.90 21.84
CA THR A 48 -8.24 9.53 20.51
C THR A 48 -7.54 10.35 19.42
N THR A 49 -7.35 11.65 19.65
CA THR A 49 -6.61 12.54 18.74
C THR A 49 -5.15 12.11 18.62
N ALA A 50 -4.52 11.76 19.75
CA ALA A 50 -3.14 11.30 19.78
C ALA A 50 -2.93 10.02 18.94
N VAL A 51 -3.82 9.02 19.10
CA VAL A 51 -3.78 7.78 18.29
C VAL A 51 -4.09 8.07 16.83
N SER A 52 -5.02 8.95 16.52
CA SER A 52 -5.36 9.34 15.15
C SER A 52 -4.15 9.94 14.41
N ILE A 53 -3.46 10.90 15.03
CA ILE A 53 -2.26 11.53 14.47
C ILE A 53 -1.11 10.52 14.36
N GLY A 54 -0.86 9.76 15.43
CA GLY A 54 0.19 8.76 15.47
C GLY A 54 -0.01 7.65 14.42
N SER A 55 -1.24 7.15 14.26
CA SER A 55 -1.57 6.13 13.28
C SER A 55 -1.44 6.64 11.84
N GLN A 56 -1.72 7.91 11.57
CA GLN A 56 -1.49 8.52 10.26
C GLN A 56 0.01 8.53 9.88
N VAL A 57 0.88 8.88 10.82
CA VAL A 57 2.34 8.80 10.63
C VAL A 57 2.77 7.36 10.38
N MET A 58 2.29 6.41 11.18
CA MET A 58 2.61 5.00 11.02
C MET A 58 2.06 4.41 9.72
N HIS A 59 0.88 4.84 9.28
CA HIS A 59 0.32 4.42 7.99
C HIS A 59 1.23 4.83 6.84
N MET A 60 1.66 6.08 6.79
CA MET A 60 2.58 6.58 5.77
C MET A 60 3.89 5.78 5.75
N LEU A 61 4.50 5.54 6.92
CA LEU A 61 5.72 4.74 7.03
C LEU A 61 5.51 3.30 6.58
N THR A 62 4.40 2.68 6.98
CA THR A 62 4.08 1.29 6.60
C THR A 62 3.88 1.15 5.09
N VAL A 63 3.15 2.06 4.47
CA VAL A 63 2.94 2.05 3.01
C VAL A 63 4.27 2.17 2.26
N MET A 64 5.18 3.06 2.71
CA MET A 64 6.51 3.18 2.12
C MET A 64 7.36 1.91 2.34
N LEU A 65 7.26 1.26 3.50
CA LEU A 65 7.95 -0.01 3.78
C LEU A 65 7.42 -1.14 2.88
N VAL A 66 6.10 -1.21 2.67
CA VAL A 66 5.47 -2.17 1.74
C VAL A 66 5.95 -1.92 0.30
N GLY A 67 5.99 -0.66 -0.14
CA GLY A 67 6.54 -0.28 -1.44
C GLY A 67 8.00 -0.69 -1.60
N LEU A 68 8.82 -0.43 -0.58
CA LEU A 68 10.22 -0.87 -0.57
C LEU A 68 10.36 -2.39 -0.63
N ALA A 69 9.52 -3.12 0.11
CA ALA A 69 9.47 -4.58 0.13
C ALA A 69 8.99 -5.20 -1.19
N MET A 70 8.37 -4.43 -2.09
CA MET A 70 8.06 -4.86 -3.46
C MET A 70 9.33 -5.26 -4.22
N GLY A 71 10.47 -4.59 -3.97
CA GLY A 71 11.77 -4.97 -4.52
C GLY A 71 12.15 -6.42 -4.17
N ALA A 72 11.87 -6.84 -2.95
CA ALA A 72 12.08 -8.23 -2.51
C ALA A 72 11.13 -9.20 -3.23
N THR A 73 9.82 -8.89 -3.25
CA THR A 73 8.82 -9.71 -3.96
C THR A 73 9.23 -9.96 -5.41
N VAL A 74 9.55 -8.91 -6.15
CA VAL A 74 9.93 -9.00 -7.57
C VAL A 74 11.25 -9.77 -7.76
N SER A 75 12.28 -9.46 -6.97
CA SER A 75 13.58 -10.12 -7.12
C SER A 75 13.52 -11.61 -6.81
N ILE A 76 12.78 -12.00 -5.76
CA ILE A 76 12.57 -13.41 -5.39
C ILE A 76 11.70 -14.09 -6.45
N ALA A 77 10.63 -13.44 -6.92
CA ALA A 77 9.76 -13.98 -7.96
C ALA A 77 10.51 -14.25 -9.27
N GLN A 78 11.36 -13.33 -9.73
CA GLN A 78 12.20 -13.53 -10.89
C GLN A 78 13.20 -14.67 -10.70
N ALA A 79 13.81 -14.79 -9.52
CA ALA A 79 14.74 -15.88 -9.22
C ALA A 79 14.02 -17.25 -9.18
N THR A 80 12.80 -17.28 -8.62
CA THR A 80 11.98 -18.49 -8.55
C THR A 80 11.49 -18.95 -9.92
N GLY A 81 11.08 -18.03 -10.78
CA GLY A 81 10.62 -18.32 -12.14
C GLY A 81 11.73 -18.79 -13.08
N GLY A 82 12.98 -18.38 -12.85
CA GLY A 82 14.15 -18.68 -13.71
C GLY A 82 14.65 -20.12 -13.65
N GLY A 83 13.77 -21.11 -13.66
CA GLY A 83 14.13 -22.54 -13.70
C GLY A 83 14.48 -23.15 -12.34
N GLY A 84 14.09 -22.48 -11.26
CA GLY A 84 14.26 -23.02 -9.88
C GLY A 84 15.71 -23.02 -9.39
N ASP A 85 16.54 -22.07 -9.80
CA ASP A 85 17.87 -21.87 -9.22
C ASP A 85 17.74 -21.55 -7.73
N LYS A 86 17.73 -22.62 -6.94
CA LYS A 86 17.57 -22.57 -5.48
C LYS A 86 18.62 -21.67 -4.81
N LYS A 87 19.84 -21.63 -5.39
CA LYS A 87 20.93 -20.81 -4.85
C LYS A 87 20.65 -19.32 -5.07
N ARG A 88 20.16 -18.94 -6.25
CA ARG A 88 19.80 -17.56 -6.57
C ARG A 88 18.61 -17.07 -5.75
N THR A 89 17.59 -17.92 -5.58
CA THR A 89 16.44 -17.64 -4.72
C THR A 89 16.85 -17.51 -3.25
N ALA A 90 17.70 -18.42 -2.73
CA ALA A 90 18.19 -18.36 -1.37
C ALA A 90 19.02 -17.09 -1.10
N SER A 91 19.89 -16.71 -2.04
CA SER A 91 20.67 -15.47 -1.97
C SER A 91 19.78 -14.24 -1.96
N ALA A 92 18.73 -14.19 -2.82
CA ALA A 92 17.78 -13.10 -2.83
C ALA A 92 17.02 -12.97 -1.49
N ILE A 93 16.59 -14.10 -0.89
CA ILE A 93 15.92 -14.13 0.41
C ILE A 93 16.88 -13.69 1.53
N GLY A 94 18.07 -14.24 1.63
CA GLY A 94 19.05 -13.90 2.67
C GLY A 94 19.45 -12.43 2.63
N ASN A 95 19.75 -11.91 1.44
CA ASN A 95 20.07 -10.49 1.26
C ASN A 95 18.87 -9.56 1.55
N THR A 96 17.65 -9.99 1.27
CA THR A 96 16.44 -9.26 1.65
C THR A 96 16.37 -9.12 3.17
N VAL A 97 16.48 -10.22 3.91
CA VAL A 97 16.43 -10.19 5.38
C VAL A 97 17.51 -9.28 5.93
N THR A 98 18.77 -9.45 5.48
CA THR A 98 19.89 -8.64 5.97
C THR A 98 19.70 -7.16 5.70
N LEU A 99 19.36 -6.78 4.44
CA LEU A 99 19.17 -5.38 4.06
C LEU A 99 18.07 -4.70 4.88
N PHE A 100 16.91 -5.33 4.95
CA PHE A 100 15.76 -4.72 5.59
C PHE A 100 15.86 -4.69 7.12
N MET A 101 16.48 -5.70 7.74
CA MET A 101 16.71 -5.67 9.18
C MET A 101 17.70 -4.57 9.57
N LEU A 102 18.78 -4.36 8.80
CA LEU A 102 19.70 -3.24 9.01
C LEU A 102 18.97 -1.90 8.80
N LEU A 103 18.19 -1.79 7.73
CA LEU A 103 17.40 -0.59 7.44
C LEU A 103 16.37 -0.31 8.55
N SER A 104 15.69 -1.33 9.08
CA SER A 104 14.71 -1.16 10.15
C SER A 104 15.34 -0.64 11.44
N LEU A 105 16.52 -1.14 11.80
CA LEU A 105 17.26 -0.65 12.98
C LEU A 105 17.71 0.80 12.80
N ALA A 106 18.22 1.15 11.61
CA ALA A 106 18.62 2.51 11.29
C ALA A 106 17.41 3.46 11.29
N LEU A 107 16.29 3.02 10.71
CA LEU A 107 15.04 3.79 10.68
C LEU A 107 14.46 3.97 12.09
N THR A 108 14.48 2.93 12.91
CA THR A 108 14.07 3.02 14.33
C THR A 108 14.87 4.08 15.08
N ALA A 109 16.21 4.04 14.98
CA ALA A 109 17.08 5.01 15.64
C ALA A 109 16.81 6.44 15.13
N LEU A 110 16.68 6.63 13.82
CA LEU A 110 16.39 7.92 13.20
C LEU A 110 15.04 8.48 13.65
N LEU A 111 13.98 7.67 13.60
CA LEU A 111 12.62 8.12 13.94
C LEU A 111 12.46 8.40 15.43
N LEU A 112 13.11 7.62 16.30
CA LEU A 112 13.15 7.92 17.74
C LEU A 112 13.84 9.25 18.03
N ALA A 113 14.92 9.56 17.30
CA ALA A 113 15.60 10.86 17.41
C ALA A 113 14.73 12.02 16.91
N LEU A 114 13.95 11.79 15.84
CA LEU A 114 13.13 12.83 15.20
C LEU A 114 11.69 12.92 15.74
N ARG A 115 11.27 12.08 16.67
CA ARG A 115 9.88 11.97 17.14
C ARG A 115 9.25 13.31 17.55
N GLY A 116 9.99 14.15 18.28
CA GLY A 116 9.53 15.46 18.69
C GLY A 116 9.30 16.41 17.52
N GLY A 117 10.21 16.41 16.55
CA GLY A 117 10.05 17.18 15.31
C GLY A 117 8.86 16.71 14.47
N ILE A 118 8.62 15.39 14.40
CA ILE A 118 7.45 14.83 13.70
C ILE A 118 6.15 15.32 14.32
N VAL A 119 6.03 15.27 15.65
CA VAL A 119 4.84 15.74 16.38
C VAL A 119 4.60 17.24 16.16
N SER A 120 5.68 18.03 16.11
CA SER A 120 5.61 19.46 15.80
C SER A 120 5.15 19.74 14.36
N ILE A 121 5.71 19.03 13.37
CA ILE A 121 5.31 19.14 11.95
C ILE A 121 3.84 18.77 11.75
N MET A 122 3.34 17.78 12.51
CA MET A 122 1.94 17.36 12.46
C MET A 122 0.99 18.37 13.10
N SER A 123 1.50 19.49 13.65
CA SER A 123 0.70 20.51 14.34
C SER A 123 -0.23 19.90 15.38
N THR A 124 0.29 18.95 16.15
CA THR A 124 -0.45 18.22 17.16
C THR A 124 -0.98 19.17 18.25
N PRO A 125 -2.29 19.15 18.60
CA PRO A 125 -2.83 19.94 19.72
C PRO A 125 -2.09 19.66 21.02
N GLU A 126 -1.91 20.68 21.85
CA GLU A 126 -1.07 20.62 23.04
C GLU A 126 -1.48 19.48 24.00
N GLU A 127 -2.79 19.27 24.16
CA GLU A 127 -3.36 18.22 24.99
C GLU A 127 -3.05 16.79 24.48
N ALA A 128 -2.79 16.64 23.17
CA ALA A 128 -2.52 15.37 22.53
C ALA A 128 -1.01 15.07 22.35
N VAL A 129 -0.13 16.06 22.57
CA VAL A 129 1.32 15.93 22.33
C VAL A 129 1.92 14.75 23.07
N GLN A 130 1.68 14.64 24.37
CA GLN A 130 2.27 13.59 25.20
C GLN A 130 1.76 12.20 24.78
N GLY A 131 0.47 12.08 24.50
CA GLY A 131 -0.11 10.83 23.98
C GLY A 131 0.46 10.43 22.63
N THR A 132 0.63 11.39 21.71
CA THR A 132 1.23 11.15 20.37
C THR A 132 2.69 10.72 20.49
N LEU A 133 3.48 11.37 21.34
CA LEU A 133 4.87 11.00 21.61
C LEU A 133 4.97 9.58 22.18
N ALA A 134 4.12 9.22 23.14
CA ALA A 134 4.06 7.88 23.73
C ALA A 134 3.71 6.84 22.66
N TYR A 135 2.66 7.07 21.87
CA TYR A 135 2.23 6.21 20.76
C TYR A 135 3.36 5.99 19.75
N LEU A 136 3.93 7.08 19.22
CA LEU A 136 4.99 7.01 18.22
C LEU A 136 6.26 6.36 18.76
N THR A 137 6.61 6.59 20.03
CA THR A 137 7.79 5.95 20.64
C THR A 137 7.66 4.43 20.64
N VAL A 138 6.52 3.90 21.08
CA VAL A 138 6.26 2.46 21.11
C VAL A 138 6.22 1.88 19.69
N CYS A 139 5.51 2.53 18.76
CA CYS A 139 5.44 2.10 17.38
C CYS A 139 6.81 2.12 16.68
N PHE A 140 7.65 3.15 16.92
CA PHE A 140 8.99 3.24 16.32
C PHE A 140 9.93 2.13 16.85
N ILE A 141 9.82 1.77 18.14
CA ILE A 141 10.51 0.58 18.68
C ILE A 141 9.99 -0.69 18.01
N GLY A 142 8.72 -0.70 17.60
CA GLY A 142 8.07 -1.82 16.89
C GLY A 142 8.42 -1.94 15.41
N ILE A 143 9.08 -0.96 14.78
CA ILE A 143 9.42 -0.98 13.33
C ILE A 143 10.14 -2.26 12.90
N PRO A 144 11.09 -2.84 13.66
CA PRO A 144 11.72 -4.10 13.28
C PRO A 144 10.71 -5.25 13.10
N PHE A 145 9.66 -5.34 13.93
CA PHE A 145 8.62 -6.36 13.80
C PHE A 145 7.72 -6.10 12.59
N ILE A 146 7.31 -4.84 12.37
CA ILE A 146 6.54 -4.43 11.19
C ILE A 146 7.32 -4.74 9.92
N THR A 147 8.61 -4.42 9.89
CA THR A 147 9.49 -4.71 8.77
C THR A 147 9.66 -6.21 8.57
N ALA A 148 9.90 -6.98 9.64
CA ALA A 148 10.04 -8.43 9.57
C ALA A 148 8.79 -9.10 8.98
N TYR A 149 7.58 -8.69 9.42
CA TYR A 149 6.33 -9.18 8.82
C TYR A 149 6.27 -8.88 7.32
N ASN A 150 6.54 -7.63 6.90
CA ASN A 150 6.48 -7.23 5.49
C ASN A 150 7.51 -7.97 4.63
N ILE A 151 8.71 -8.23 5.15
CA ILE A 151 9.73 -9.06 4.48
C ILE A 151 9.22 -10.49 4.30
N ILE A 152 8.73 -11.11 5.37
CA ILE A 152 8.23 -12.48 5.31
C ILE A 152 7.09 -12.57 4.30
N ALA A 153 6.13 -11.64 4.36
CA ALA A 153 5.04 -11.56 3.39
C ALA A 153 5.57 -11.43 1.95
N SER A 154 6.58 -10.60 1.72
CA SER A 154 7.20 -10.40 0.40
C SER A 154 7.93 -11.66 -0.10
N ILE A 155 8.59 -12.39 0.80
CA ILE A 155 9.23 -13.67 0.48
C ILE A 155 8.19 -14.69 0.02
N PHE A 156 7.11 -14.89 0.80
CA PHE A 156 6.04 -15.81 0.42
C PHE A 156 5.39 -15.44 -0.92
N ARG A 157 5.10 -14.16 -1.12
CA ARG A 157 4.52 -13.64 -2.36
C ARG A 157 5.45 -13.85 -3.55
N GLY A 158 6.75 -13.61 -3.38
CA GLY A 158 7.76 -13.88 -4.40
C GLY A 158 7.89 -15.37 -4.74
N LEU A 159 7.67 -16.27 -3.77
CA LEU A 159 7.61 -17.72 -3.96
C LEU A 159 6.27 -18.21 -4.54
N GLY A 160 5.29 -17.31 -4.80
CA GLY A 160 4.00 -17.65 -5.38
C GLY A 160 2.91 -18.00 -4.36
N ASP A 161 3.12 -17.71 -3.09
CA ASP A 161 2.14 -17.96 -2.01
C ASP A 161 1.59 -16.63 -1.46
N SER A 162 0.39 -16.26 -1.87
CA SER A 162 -0.35 -15.10 -1.33
C SER A 162 -1.25 -15.46 -0.14
N LYS A 163 -1.52 -16.75 0.08
CA LYS A 163 -2.42 -17.21 1.14
C LYS A 163 -1.78 -17.17 2.52
N SER A 164 -0.53 -17.61 2.63
CA SER A 164 0.15 -17.64 3.93
C SER A 164 0.27 -16.24 4.57
N PRO A 165 0.70 -15.16 3.86
CA PRO A 165 0.67 -13.80 4.40
C PRO A 165 -0.71 -13.33 4.85
N MET A 166 -1.77 -13.72 4.14
CA MET A 166 -3.15 -13.42 4.54
C MET A 166 -3.50 -14.03 5.89
N TYR A 167 -3.12 -15.29 6.14
CA TYR A 167 -3.34 -15.90 7.45
C TYR A 167 -2.51 -15.25 8.55
N PHE A 168 -1.27 -14.84 8.26
CA PHE A 168 -0.43 -14.18 9.25
C PHE A 168 -1.00 -12.82 9.68
N ILE A 169 -1.53 -12.03 8.73
CA ILE A 169 -2.18 -10.76 9.07
C ILE A 169 -3.53 -10.97 9.75
N ALA A 170 -4.27 -12.03 9.42
CA ALA A 170 -5.50 -12.36 10.13
C ALA A 170 -5.24 -12.67 11.60
N VAL A 171 -4.18 -13.43 11.90
CA VAL A 171 -3.74 -13.66 13.28
C VAL A 171 -3.35 -12.34 13.96
N ALA A 172 -2.56 -11.49 13.29
CA ALA A 172 -2.21 -10.17 13.83
C ALA A 172 -3.43 -9.33 14.15
N CYS A 173 -4.44 -9.31 13.25
CA CYS A 173 -5.68 -8.54 13.44
C CYS A 173 -6.46 -9.00 14.70
N VAL A 174 -6.64 -10.30 14.87
CA VAL A 174 -7.34 -10.86 16.04
C VAL A 174 -6.58 -10.56 17.34
N VAL A 175 -5.25 -10.77 17.33
CA VAL A 175 -4.39 -10.50 18.49
C VAL A 175 -4.37 -8.99 18.81
N ASN A 176 -4.29 -8.11 17.81
CA ASN A 176 -4.32 -6.67 18.00
C ASN A 176 -5.62 -6.25 18.71
N ILE A 177 -6.80 -6.62 18.17
CA ILE A 177 -8.08 -6.28 18.78
C ILE A 177 -8.15 -6.77 20.23
N ALA A 178 -7.72 -8.00 20.51
CA ALA A 178 -7.72 -8.55 21.87
C ALA A 178 -6.78 -7.77 22.81
N LEU A 179 -5.58 -7.42 22.35
CA LEU A 179 -4.60 -6.65 23.11
C LEU A 179 -5.06 -5.20 23.34
N ASP A 180 -5.75 -4.61 22.38
CA ASP A 180 -6.28 -3.25 22.51
C ASP A 180 -7.33 -3.17 23.59
N TYR A 181 -8.30 -4.10 23.64
CA TYR A 181 -9.26 -4.19 24.74
C TYR A 181 -8.56 -4.44 26.08
N TYR A 182 -7.50 -5.23 26.11
CA TYR A 182 -6.75 -5.47 27.34
C TYR A 182 -5.95 -4.25 27.79
N PHE A 183 -5.17 -3.62 26.89
CA PHE A 183 -4.30 -2.50 27.26
C PHE A 183 -5.07 -1.19 27.47
N MET A 184 -6.06 -0.92 26.63
CA MET A 184 -6.86 0.31 26.76
C MET A 184 -8.05 0.13 27.68
N GLY A 185 -8.77 -1.00 27.58
CA GLY A 185 -9.97 -1.23 28.38
C GLY A 185 -9.71 -1.67 29.81
N THR A 186 -8.71 -2.53 30.06
CA THR A 186 -8.44 -3.08 31.41
C THR A 186 -7.30 -2.34 32.10
N LEU A 187 -6.20 -2.05 31.41
CA LEU A 187 -5.02 -1.42 31.99
C LEU A 187 -5.01 0.11 31.86
N HIS A 188 -5.91 0.69 31.08
CA HIS A 188 -6.04 2.13 30.86
C HIS A 188 -4.72 2.81 30.44
N LEU A 189 -3.94 2.16 29.56
CA LEU A 189 -2.66 2.68 29.10
C LEU A 189 -2.80 3.76 27.98
N GLY A 190 -4.02 4.08 27.58
CA GLY A 190 -4.31 5.11 26.59
C GLY A 190 -3.59 4.90 25.25
N PRO A 191 -3.02 5.96 24.66
CA PRO A 191 -2.33 5.86 23.35
C PRO A 191 -1.15 4.89 23.33
N ALA A 192 -0.42 4.76 24.45
CA ALA A 192 0.67 3.77 24.55
C ALA A 192 0.13 2.34 24.50
N GLY A 193 -1.07 2.09 25.03
CA GLY A 193 -1.75 0.80 24.97
C GLY A 193 -2.09 0.39 23.54
N ALA A 194 -2.66 1.30 22.75
CA ALA A 194 -2.93 1.07 21.33
C ALA A 194 -1.65 0.75 20.54
N ALA A 195 -0.58 1.49 20.77
CA ALA A 195 0.72 1.24 20.14
C ALA A 195 1.34 -0.11 20.54
N LEU A 196 1.19 -0.53 21.81
CA LEU A 196 1.60 -1.84 22.29
C LEU A 196 0.80 -2.97 21.62
N GLY A 197 -0.53 -2.80 21.51
CA GLY A 197 -1.40 -3.74 20.81
C GLY A 197 -0.93 -3.97 19.38
N THR A 198 -0.71 -2.90 18.64
CA THR A 198 -0.19 -2.94 17.26
C THR A 198 1.19 -3.60 17.18
N THR A 199 2.14 -3.19 18.02
CA THR A 199 3.52 -3.69 17.98
C THR A 199 3.60 -5.17 18.35
N LEU A 200 2.93 -5.59 19.43
CA LEU A 200 2.95 -6.97 19.89
C LEU A 200 2.19 -7.91 18.95
N SER A 201 1.09 -7.47 18.34
CA SER A 201 0.38 -8.27 17.35
C SER A 201 1.24 -8.56 16.11
N GLN A 202 2.04 -7.58 15.66
CA GLN A 202 3.02 -7.78 14.60
C GLN A 202 4.12 -8.75 15.02
N ALA A 203 4.62 -8.64 16.26
CA ALA A 203 5.61 -9.59 16.79
C ALA A 203 5.06 -11.03 16.83
N VAL A 204 3.81 -11.22 17.29
CA VAL A 204 3.14 -12.53 17.27
C VAL A 204 3.00 -13.05 15.84
N SER A 205 2.60 -12.21 14.89
CA SER A 205 2.50 -12.59 13.48
C SER A 205 3.85 -13.04 12.91
N VAL A 206 4.94 -12.36 13.26
CA VAL A 206 6.30 -12.76 12.88
C VAL A 206 6.66 -14.12 13.48
N LEU A 207 6.39 -14.36 14.77
CA LEU A 207 6.67 -15.65 15.43
C LEU A 207 5.88 -16.78 14.78
N VAL A 208 4.59 -16.59 14.51
CA VAL A 208 3.74 -17.56 13.82
C VAL A 208 4.27 -17.86 12.41
N SER A 209 4.65 -16.84 11.66
CA SER A 209 5.18 -17.01 10.31
C SER A 209 6.54 -17.74 10.31
N LEU A 210 7.42 -17.43 11.24
CA LEU A 210 8.69 -18.16 11.42
C LEU A 210 8.46 -19.63 11.80
N ALA A 211 7.51 -19.91 12.69
CA ALA A 211 7.14 -21.29 13.04
C ALA A 211 6.64 -22.07 11.81
N VAL A 212 5.83 -21.43 10.95
CA VAL A 212 5.37 -22.04 9.68
C VAL A 212 6.52 -22.28 8.72
N ILE A 213 7.46 -21.34 8.58
CA ILE A 213 8.65 -21.48 7.73
C ILE A 213 9.49 -22.67 8.19
N LEU A 214 9.77 -22.77 9.49
CA LEU A 214 10.58 -23.85 10.08
C LEU A 214 9.88 -25.21 9.93
N LYS A 215 8.59 -25.29 10.25
CA LYS A 215 7.81 -26.53 10.18
C LYS A 215 7.68 -27.06 8.75
N ARG A 216 7.42 -26.19 7.79
CA ARG A 216 7.23 -26.58 6.38
C ARG A 216 8.53 -26.71 5.60
N ARG A 217 9.67 -26.34 6.17
CA ARG A 217 10.98 -26.29 5.48
C ARG A 217 10.95 -25.63 4.11
N LEU A 218 10.13 -24.56 4.00
CA LEU A 218 9.81 -23.89 2.73
C LEU A 218 11.02 -23.21 2.11
N ILE A 219 11.99 -22.83 2.92
CA ILE A 219 13.12 -22.00 2.51
C ILE A 219 14.41 -22.70 2.99
N SER A 220 15.21 -23.14 2.05
CA SER A 220 16.55 -23.66 2.35
C SER A 220 17.59 -22.55 2.18
N VAL A 221 17.73 -21.70 3.19
CA VAL A 221 18.73 -20.63 3.22
C VAL A 221 19.91 -21.05 4.11
N ARG A 222 21.13 -20.88 3.62
CA ARG A 222 22.36 -21.14 4.37
C ARG A 222 22.86 -19.84 5.00
N ARG A 223 23.65 -19.91 6.06
CA ARG A 223 24.26 -18.71 6.68
C ARG A 223 25.04 -17.84 5.68
N ALA A 224 25.63 -18.44 4.66
CA ALA A 224 26.33 -17.72 3.60
C ALA A 224 25.42 -16.81 2.76
N ASP A 225 24.12 -17.14 2.62
CA ASP A 225 23.17 -16.38 1.81
C ASP A 225 22.78 -15.04 2.45
N PHE A 226 23.01 -14.89 3.78
CA PHE A 226 22.80 -13.64 4.50
C PHE A 226 23.96 -12.66 4.36
N ARG A 227 25.10 -13.08 3.77
CA ARG A 227 26.21 -12.16 3.54
C ARG A 227 25.81 -11.10 2.52
N PRO A 228 26.06 -9.80 2.81
CA PRO A 228 25.70 -8.71 1.92
C PRO A 228 26.33 -8.85 0.53
N GLN A 229 25.49 -8.89 -0.50
CA GLN A 229 25.94 -8.91 -1.90
C GLN A 229 25.44 -7.63 -2.59
N ARG A 230 26.36 -6.73 -2.94
CA ARG A 230 26.02 -5.42 -3.53
C ARG A 230 25.10 -5.52 -4.74
N ALA A 231 25.33 -6.49 -5.62
CA ALA A 231 24.51 -6.68 -6.82
C ALA A 231 23.05 -7.05 -6.48
N VAL A 232 22.86 -7.94 -5.49
CA VAL A 232 21.51 -8.38 -5.06
C VAL A 232 20.80 -7.25 -4.31
N MET A 233 21.47 -6.63 -3.32
CA MET A 233 20.93 -5.51 -2.56
C MET A 233 20.64 -4.29 -3.45
N GLY A 234 21.53 -3.99 -4.41
CA GLY A 234 21.33 -2.92 -5.38
C GLY A 234 20.08 -3.14 -6.22
N LYS A 235 19.81 -4.37 -6.67
CA LYS A 235 18.59 -4.73 -7.41
C LYS A 235 17.33 -4.58 -6.54
N LEU A 236 17.37 -5.01 -5.28
CA LEU A 236 16.27 -4.83 -4.33
C LEU A 236 15.90 -3.35 -4.17
N LEU A 237 16.90 -2.50 -3.96
CA LEU A 237 16.71 -1.05 -3.80
C LEU A 237 16.31 -0.37 -5.10
N GLN A 238 16.88 -0.78 -6.25
CA GLN A 238 16.53 -0.23 -7.56
C GLN A 238 15.04 -0.40 -7.89
N ILE A 239 14.44 -1.49 -7.41
CA ILE A 239 13.01 -1.74 -7.61
C ILE A 239 12.20 -1.11 -6.46
N GLY A 240 12.60 -1.33 -5.21
CA GLY A 240 11.83 -0.94 -4.04
C GLY A 240 11.81 0.55 -3.76
N VAL A 241 12.94 1.27 -3.94
CA VAL A 241 13.00 2.71 -3.63
C VAL A 241 12.06 3.54 -4.50
N PRO A 242 11.99 3.36 -5.83
CA PRO A 242 11.02 4.10 -6.63
C PRO A 242 9.57 3.83 -6.23
N VAL A 243 9.23 2.59 -5.84
CA VAL A 243 7.86 2.25 -5.38
C VAL A 243 7.57 2.91 -4.04
N ALA A 244 8.50 2.86 -3.09
CA ALA A 244 8.34 3.54 -1.80
C ALA A 244 8.17 5.06 -1.96
N LEU A 245 8.94 5.68 -2.84
CA LEU A 245 8.80 7.11 -3.15
C LEU A 245 7.47 7.41 -3.84
N GLN A 246 7.03 6.56 -4.78
CA GLN A 246 5.71 6.67 -5.41
C GLN A 246 4.61 6.70 -4.36
N ASP A 247 4.62 5.74 -3.44
CA ASP A 247 3.62 5.62 -2.39
C ASP A 247 3.64 6.82 -1.44
N GLY A 248 4.85 7.30 -1.08
CA GLY A 248 5.03 8.52 -0.30
C GLY A 248 4.47 9.76 -1.01
N PHE A 249 4.71 9.92 -2.31
CA PHE A 249 4.16 11.03 -3.11
C PHE A 249 2.64 11.00 -3.19
N ILE A 250 2.05 9.81 -3.30
CA ILE A 250 0.59 9.63 -3.26
C ILE A 250 0.03 10.13 -1.92
N GLN A 251 0.63 9.76 -0.79
CA GLN A 251 0.20 10.22 0.53
C GLN A 251 0.34 11.74 0.70
N VAL A 252 1.44 12.33 0.24
CA VAL A 252 1.63 13.79 0.22
C VAL A 252 0.55 14.47 -0.63
N SER A 253 0.19 13.90 -1.78
CA SER A 253 -0.89 14.41 -2.62
C SER A 253 -2.24 14.47 -1.88
N PHE A 254 -2.60 13.43 -1.14
CA PHE A 254 -3.82 13.42 -0.31
C PHE A 254 -3.79 14.54 0.74
N VAL A 255 -2.67 14.72 1.43
CA VAL A 255 -2.52 15.80 2.41
C VAL A 255 -2.71 17.18 1.76
N ILE A 256 -2.11 17.42 0.59
CA ILE A 256 -2.25 18.71 -0.13
C ILE A 256 -3.71 18.94 -0.55
N ILE A 257 -4.40 17.92 -1.06
CA ILE A 257 -5.82 18.04 -1.44
C ILE A 257 -6.69 18.34 -0.22
N THR A 258 -6.42 17.70 0.91
CA THR A 258 -7.10 17.99 2.18
C THR A 258 -6.86 19.44 2.63
N ILE A 259 -5.63 19.95 2.50
CA ILE A 259 -5.33 21.37 2.80
C ILE A 259 -6.12 22.31 1.88
N ILE A 260 -6.24 22.00 0.59
CA ILE A 260 -7.04 22.77 -0.36
C ILE A 260 -8.52 22.77 0.07
N ALA A 261 -9.05 21.61 0.45
CA ALA A 261 -10.43 21.48 0.92
C ALA A 261 -10.67 22.27 2.22
N ASN A 262 -9.75 22.20 3.19
CA ASN A 262 -9.83 22.94 4.46
C ASN A 262 -9.93 24.45 4.25
N ARG A 263 -9.27 25.01 3.23
CA ARG A 263 -9.36 26.44 2.88
C ARG A 263 -10.72 26.85 2.30
N ARG A 264 -11.55 25.91 1.88
CA ARG A 264 -12.91 26.18 1.37
C ARG A 264 -13.95 26.28 2.47
N GLY A 265 -13.65 25.83 3.68
CA GLY A 265 -14.53 25.86 4.82
C GLY A 265 -14.82 24.48 5.40
N LEU A 266 -15.49 24.48 6.56
CA LEU A 266 -15.70 23.28 7.37
C LEU A 266 -16.51 22.19 6.66
N THR A 267 -17.57 22.59 5.95
CA THR A 267 -18.45 21.67 5.20
C THR A 267 -17.68 20.91 4.11
N ASP A 268 -16.91 21.63 3.29
CA ASP A 268 -16.12 21.04 2.21
C ASP A 268 -14.99 20.17 2.76
N ALA A 269 -14.32 20.61 3.83
CA ALA A 269 -13.29 19.84 4.50
C ALA A 269 -13.81 18.50 5.04
N ALA A 270 -14.96 18.52 5.74
CA ALA A 270 -15.60 17.31 6.26
C ALA A 270 -16.03 16.37 5.11
N ALA A 271 -16.63 16.93 4.06
CA ALA A 271 -17.07 16.20 2.88
C ALA A 271 -15.91 15.47 2.18
N VAL A 272 -14.79 16.16 1.92
CA VAL A 272 -13.59 15.59 1.31
C VAL A 272 -13.00 14.52 2.22
N GLY A 273 -12.88 14.75 3.51
CA GLY A 273 -12.33 13.78 4.48
C GLY A 273 -13.14 12.47 4.55
N ILE A 274 -14.48 12.54 4.46
CA ILE A 274 -15.35 11.36 4.41
C ILE A 274 -15.12 10.60 3.09
N VAL A 275 -15.13 11.31 1.98
CA VAL A 275 -14.97 10.69 0.65
C VAL A 275 -13.60 10.03 0.48
N GLU A 276 -12.53 10.64 0.99
CA GLU A 276 -11.19 10.03 0.96
C GLU A 276 -11.14 8.69 1.69
N LYS A 277 -11.87 8.52 2.79
CA LYS A 277 -12.00 7.23 3.47
C LYS A 277 -12.74 6.20 2.61
N ILE A 278 -13.84 6.60 1.96
CA ILE A 278 -14.59 5.72 1.04
C ILE A 278 -13.68 5.27 -0.11
N ILE A 279 -12.98 6.21 -0.74
CA ILE A 279 -12.04 5.95 -1.83
C ILE A 279 -10.91 5.04 -1.37
N GLY A 280 -10.39 5.22 -0.15
CA GLY A 280 -9.37 4.34 0.43
C GLY A 280 -9.77 2.85 0.41
N PHE A 281 -11.02 2.53 0.72
CA PHE A 281 -11.53 1.15 0.60
C PHE A 281 -11.62 0.68 -0.86
N LEU A 282 -12.04 1.52 -1.76
CA LEU A 282 -12.16 1.17 -3.18
C LEU A 282 -10.79 0.94 -3.83
N PHE A 283 -9.76 1.62 -3.35
CA PHE A 283 -8.37 1.47 -3.82
C PHE A 283 -7.70 0.16 -3.39
N LEU A 284 -8.30 -0.62 -2.49
CA LEU A 284 -7.79 -1.94 -2.13
C LEU A 284 -7.70 -2.88 -3.34
N ILE A 285 -8.65 -2.78 -4.29
CA ILE A 285 -8.64 -3.62 -5.50
C ILE A 285 -7.52 -3.21 -6.47
N PRO A 286 -7.38 -1.94 -6.91
CA PRO A 286 -6.22 -1.50 -7.67
C PRO A 286 -4.89 -1.89 -7.03
N SER A 287 -4.73 -1.69 -5.72
CA SER A 287 -3.50 -2.02 -4.99
C SER A 287 -3.22 -3.53 -5.01
N SER A 288 -4.25 -4.37 -4.86
CA SER A 288 -4.09 -5.82 -4.97
C SER A 288 -3.69 -6.26 -6.37
N MET A 289 -4.18 -5.58 -7.43
CA MET A 289 -3.79 -5.84 -8.82
C MET A 289 -2.34 -5.42 -9.09
N LEU A 290 -1.88 -4.26 -8.62
CA LEU A 290 -0.47 -3.86 -8.68
C LEU A 290 0.43 -4.95 -8.11
N SER A 291 0.13 -5.38 -6.91
CA SER A 291 0.91 -6.39 -6.18
C SER A 291 0.88 -7.75 -6.88
N THR A 292 -0.29 -8.15 -7.38
CA THR A 292 -0.48 -9.40 -8.12
C THR A 292 0.30 -9.40 -9.43
N VAL A 293 0.19 -8.33 -10.22
CA VAL A 293 0.92 -8.22 -11.50
C VAL A 293 2.43 -8.17 -11.26
N SER A 294 2.88 -7.50 -10.20
CA SER A 294 4.29 -7.47 -9.82
C SER A 294 4.84 -8.87 -9.54
N ALA A 295 4.14 -9.67 -8.75
CA ALA A 295 4.59 -11.00 -8.36
C ALA A 295 4.49 -12.02 -9.53
N LEU A 296 3.30 -12.15 -10.14
CA LEU A 296 3.07 -13.08 -11.23
C LEU A 296 3.87 -12.71 -12.48
N GLY A 297 3.87 -11.42 -12.83
CA GLY A 297 4.65 -10.90 -13.94
C GLY A 297 6.14 -11.20 -13.76
N ALA A 298 6.67 -10.94 -12.57
CA ALA A 298 8.08 -11.19 -12.27
C ALA A 298 8.47 -12.68 -12.37
N GLN A 299 7.63 -13.60 -11.88
CA GLN A 299 7.86 -15.04 -12.03
C GLN A 299 7.85 -15.44 -13.51
N ASN A 300 6.89 -14.95 -14.30
CA ASN A 300 6.81 -15.28 -15.72
C ASN A 300 7.98 -14.68 -16.51
N ILE A 301 8.44 -13.47 -16.18
CA ILE A 301 9.65 -12.87 -16.78
C ILE A 301 10.88 -13.69 -16.40
N GLY A 302 11.02 -14.07 -15.14
CA GLY A 302 12.11 -14.94 -14.68
C GLY A 302 12.13 -16.30 -15.38
N ALA A 303 10.97 -16.84 -15.73
CA ALA A 303 10.80 -18.08 -16.50
C ALA A 303 11.04 -17.93 -18.02
N GLY A 304 11.42 -16.75 -18.52
CA GLY A 304 11.56 -16.48 -19.94
C GLY A 304 10.23 -16.47 -20.71
N LYS A 305 9.10 -16.20 -20.01
CA LYS A 305 7.74 -16.18 -20.60
C LYS A 305 7.13 -14.76 -20.56
N PRO A 306 7.71 -13.77 -21.28
CA PRO A 306 7.24 -12.38 -21.22
C PRO A 306 5.80 -12.21 -21.72
N GLU A 307 5.35 -13.06 -22.67
CA GLU A 307 3.96 -13.01 -23.15
C GLU A 307 2.95 -13.33 -22.05
N ARG A 308 3.28 -14.25 -21.13
CA ARG A 308 2.42 -14.53 -19.98
C ARG A 308 2.40 -13.38 -18.99
N ALA A 309 3.51 -12.65 -18.84
CA ALA A 309 3.55 -11.44 -18.02
C ALA A 309 2.67 -10.32 -18.62
N ARG A 310 2.68 -10.15 -19.95
CA ARG A 310 1.78 -9.22 -20.67
C ARG A 310 0.32 -9.64 -20.54
N LEU A 311 0.05 -10.94 -20.61
CA LEU A 311 -1.30 -11.47 -20.40
C LEU A 311 -1.79 -11.28 -18.97
N THR A 312 -0.89 -11.39 -17.97
CA THR A 312 -1.18 -11.08 -16.57
C THR A 312 -1.61 -9.61 -16.41
N LEU A 313 -0.86 -8.67 -17.04
CA LEU A 313 -1.24 -7.25 -17.06
C LEU A 313 -2.65 -7.06 -17.66
N ARG A 314 -2.94 -7.66 -18.80
CA ARG A 314 -4.23 -7.53 -19.48
C ARG A 314 -5.38 -8.01 -18.59
N TYR A 315 -5.28 -9.21 -18.03
CA TYR A 315 -6.34 -9.75 -17.16
C TYR A 315 -6.52 -8.94 -15.88
N ALA A 316 -5.43 -8.50 -15.25
CA ALA A 316 -5.51 -7.66 -14.06
C ALA A 316 -6.20 -6.31 -14.37
N ALA A 317 -5.82 -5.66 -15.48
CA ALA A 317 -6.46 -4.43 -15.92
C ALA A 317 -7.95 -4.64 -16.25
N MET A 318 -8.31 -5.74 -16.94
CA MET A 318 -9.71 -6.07 -17.22
C MET A 318 -10.54 -6.28 -15.96
N ILE A 319 -10.04 -7.02 -14.97
CA ILE A 319 -10.71 -7.25 -13.69
C ILE A 319 -10.90 -5.93 -12.95
N ALA A 320 -9.84 -5.12 -12.85
CA ALA A 320 -9.92 -3.83 -12.17
C ALA A 320 -10.84 -2.83 -12.90
N CYS A 321 -10.83 -2.82 -14.24
CA CYS A 321 -11.76 -2.02 -15.04
C CYS A 321 -13.22 -2.44 -14.81
N SER A 322 -13.50 -3.75 -14.87
CA SER A 322 -14.86 -4.26 -14.65
C SER A 322 -15.40 -3.87 -13.27
N PHE A 323 -14.56 -3.99 -12.24
CA PHE A 323 -14.89 -3.51 -10.91
C PHE A 323 -15.10 -1.98 -10.90
N GLY A 324 -14.16 -1.22 -11.46
CA GLY A 324 -14.22 0.24 -11.51
C GLY A 324 -15.49 0.74 -12.21
N ILE A 325 -15.90 0.14 -13.34
CA ILE A 325 -17.14 0.46 -14.03
C ILE A 325 -18.35 0.18 -13.14
N ALA A 326 -18.41 -0.99 -12.51
CA ALA A 326 -19.51 -1.35 -11.63
C ALA A 326 -19.65 -0.35 -10.46
N VAL A 327 -18.53 0.02 -9.84
CA VAL A 327 -18.49 0.99 -8.75
C VAL A 327 -18.88 2.39 -9.23
N VAL A 328 -18.40 2.83 -10.39
CA VAL A 328 -18.80 4.14 -10.97
C VAL A 328 -20.32 4.17 -11.19
N ILE A 329 -20.87 3.18 -11.86
CA ILE A 329 -22.33 3.13 -12.13
C ILE A 329 -23.12 3.17 -10.82
N LEU A 330 -22.77 2.33 -9.85
CA LEU A 330 -23.45 2.28 -8.56
C LEU A 330 -23.35 3.63 -7.83
N THR A 331 -22.16 4.19 -7.73
CA THR A 331 -21.89 5.41 -6.97
C THR A 331 -22.56 6.63 -7.57
N LEU A 332 -22.68 6.73 -8.89
CA LEU A 332 -23.39 7.85 -9.52
C LEU A 332 -24.84 8.00 -9.00
N PHE A 333 -25.50 6.89 -8.67
CA PHE A 333 -26.86 6.90 -8.13
C PHE A 333 -26.92 7.09 -6.61
N ILE A 334 -25.92 6.57 -5.86
CA ILE A 334 -25.97 6.53 -4.39
C ILE A 334 -24.92 7.40 -3.71
N ALA A 335 -24.21 8.30 -4.43
CA ALA A 335 -23.10 9.08 -3.88
C ALA A 335 -23.46 9.85 -2.61
N GLU A 336 -24.55 10.61 -2.65
CA GLU A 336 -25.00 11.43 -1.51
C GLU A 336 -25.52 10.57 -0.34
N PRO A 337 -26.43 9.59 -0.54
CA PRO A 337 -26.79 8.63 0.49
C PRO A 337 -25.58 7.90 1.12
N LEU A 338 -24.58 7.54 0.30
CA LEU A 338 -23.38 6.84 0.79
C LEU A 338 -22.55 7.74 1.72
N VAL A 339 -22.36 9.02 1.40
CA VAL A 339 -21.71 9.98 2.27
C VAL A 339 -22.55 10.24 3.52
N GLY A 340 -23.87 10.29 3.37
CA GLY A 340 -24.84 10.46 4.48
C GLY A 340 -24.80 9.35 5.53
N LEU A 341 -24.24 8.16 5.23
CA LEU A 341 -24.01 7.12 6.24
C LEU A 341 -22.95 7.54 7.29
N PHE A 342 -22.08 8.49 6.95
CA PHE A 342 -20.98 8.94 7.80
C PHE A 342 -21.26 10.28 8.50
N THR A 343 -22.31 11.00 8.11
CA THR A 343 -22.66 12.31 8.66
C THR A 343 -24.17 12.55 8.64
N PRO A 344 -24.74 13.09 9.73
CA PRO A 344 -26.13 13.54 9.74
C PRO A 344 -26.34 14.91 9.05
N ASP A 345 -25.26 15.64 8.73
CA ASP A 345 -25.31 16.96 8.12
C ASP A 345 -25.60 16.83 6.61
N ALA A 346 -26.78 17.30 6.18
CA ALA A 346 -27.23 17.24 4.79
C ALA A 346 -26.33 18.07 3.85
N ALA A 347 -25.77 19.19 4.33
CA ALA A 347 -24.88 20.02 3.51
C ALA A 347 -23.55 19.29 3.25
N VAL A 348 -23.00 18.63 4.26
CA VAL A 348 -21.79 17.78 4.12
C VAL A 348 -22.08 16.59 3.20
N ALA A 349 -23.23 15.93 3.34
CA ALA A 349 -23.61 14.80 2.50
C ALA A 349 -23.75 15.23 1.02
N ALA A 350 -24.38 16.36 0.74
CA ALA A 350 -24.53 16.91 -0.62
C ALA A 350 -23.18 17.30 -1.24
N ALA A 351 -22.32 18.03 -0.51
CA ALA A 351 -21.00 18.42 -0.97
C ALA A 351 -20.10 17.17 -1.20
N GLY A 352 -20.13 16.21 -0.28
CA GLY A 352 -19.41 14.94 -0.42
C GLY A 352 -19.92 14.10 -1.59
N GLY A 353 -21.24 14.08 -1.82
CA GLY A 353 -21.83 13.43 -2.98
C GLY A 353 -21.34 14.01 -4.31
N GLN A 354 -21.19 15.34 -4.40
CA GLN A 354 -20.61 16.01 -5.58
C GLN A 354 -19.13 15.60 -5.76
N TYR A 355 -18.33 15.67 -4.69
CA TYR A 355 -16.92 15.29 -4.73
C TYR A 355 -16.73 13.83 -5.12
N LEU A 356 -17.52 12.93 -4.53
CA LEU A 356 -17.49 11.51 -4.82
C LEU A 356 -17.86 11.18 -6.26
N ARG A 357 -18.91 11.82 -6.81
CA ARG A 357 -19.31 11.65 -8.24
C ARG A 357 -18.18 12.05 -9.21
N GLY A 358 -17.38 13.05 -8.85
CA GLY A 358 -16.19 13.42 -9.61
C GLY A 358 -15.05 12.43 -9.43
N TYR A 359 -14.75 12.09 -8.16
CA TYR A 359 -13.59 11.27 -7.82
C TYR A 359 -13.76 9.80 -8.23
N ILE A 360 -14.99 9.26 -8.23
CA ILE A 360 -15.23 7.82 -8.43
C ILE A 360 -14.68 7.29 -9.76
N TRP A 361 -14.60 8.14 -10.79
CA TRP A 361 -13.98 7.79 -12.08
C TRP A 361 -12.53 7.35 -11.93
N ASP A 362 -11.86 7.84 -10.89
CA ASP A 362 -10.49 7.42 -10.56
C ASP A 362 -10.41 5.93 -10.23
N SER A 363 -11.45 5.31 -9.67
CA SER A 363 -11.49 3.87 -9.40
C SER A 363 -11.34 3.02 -10.67
N PHE A 364 -11.87 3.50 -11.81
CA PHE A 364 -11.68 2.87 -13.10
C PHE A 364 -10.26 3.09 -13.65
N PHE A 365 -9.81 4.34 -13.68
CA PHE A 365 -8.49 4.69 -14.23
C PHE A 365 -7.35 4.15 -13.37
N ALA A 366 -7.47 4.23 -12.04
CA ALA A 366 -6.48 3.68 -11.13
C ALA A 366 -6.27 2.18 -11.31
N GLY A 367 -7.34 1.42 -11.61
CA GLY A 367 -7.23 -0.01 -11.88
C GLY A 367 -6.27 -0.33 -13.03
N VAL A 368 -6.33 0.43 -14.11
CA VAL A 368 -5.42 0.33 -15.27
C VAL A 368 -4.01 0.77 -14.90
N GLN A 369 -3.88 1.97 -14.33
CA GLN A 369 -2.62 2.57 -13.95
C GLN A 369 -1.83 1.68 -12.98
N PHE A 370 -2.46 1.15 -11.93
CA PHE A 370 -1.83 0.27 -10.95
C PHE A 370 -1.40 -1.06 -11.57
N SER A 371 -2.17 -1.60 -12.51
CA SER A 371 -1.78 -2.79 -13.25
C SER A 371 -0.52 -2.56 -14.10
N PHE A 372 -0.39 -1.41 -14.77
CA PHE A 372 0.82 -1.02 -15.48
C PHE A 372 2.00 -0.82 -14.53
N SER A 373 1.80 -0.16 -13.39
CA SER A 373 2.84 -0.01 -12.35
C SER A 373 3.35 -1.38 -11.91
N GLY A 374 2.45 -2.34 -11.65
CA GLY A 374 2.80 -3.72 -11.34
C GLY A 374 3.65 -4.39 -12.42
N TYR A 375 3.30 -4.19 -13.69
CA TYR A 375 4.06 -4.73 -14.82
C TYR A 375 5.46 -4.11 -14.94
N PHE A 376 5.58 -2.79 -14.79
CA PHE A 376 6.89 -2.13 -14.79
C PHE A 376 7.76 -2.59 -13.62
N CYS A 377 7.19 -2.79 -12.44
CA CYS A 377 7.89 -3.40 -11.31
C CYS A 377 8.36 -4.83 -11.63
N ALA A 378 7.49 -5.66 -12.23
CA ALA A 378 7.82 -7.01 -12.65
C ALA A 378 9.00 -7.06 -13.66
N CYS A 379 9.07 -6.07 -14.56
CA CYS A 379 10.17 -5.89 -15.50
C CYS A 379 11.45 -5.29 -14.86
N GLY A 380 11.45 -4.96 -13.56
CA GLY A 380 12.55 -4.26 -12.90
C GLY A 380 12.70 -2.80 -13.33
N LYS A 381 11.64 -2.19 -13.87
CA LYS A 381 11.58 -0.81 -14.37
C LYS A 381 10.67 0.07 -13.51
N SER A 382 10.68 -0.12 -12.20
CA SER A 382 9.84 0.62 -11.24
C SER A 382 10.05 2.13 -11.26
N GLY A 383 11.19 2.62 -11.74
CA GLY A 383 11.40 4.04 -12.01
C GLY A 383 10.36 4.66 -12.96
N ILE A 384 9.79 3.85 -13.89
CA ILE A 384 8.70 4.30 -14.77
C ILE A 384 7.42 4.47 -13.94
N SER A 385 7.16 3.56 -12.98
CA SER A 385 6.01 3.66 -12.07
C SER A 385 6.08 4.93 -11.24
N PHE A 386 7.23 5.24 -10.66
CA PHE A 386 7.45 6.49 -9.94
C PHE A 386 7.25 7.72 -10.84
N LEU A 387 7.81 7.69 -12.05
CA LEU A 387 7.76 8.82 -12.99
C LEU A 387 6.33 9.18 -13.39
N HIS A 388 5.53 8.21 -13.87
CA HIS A 388 4.17 8.52 -14.33
C HIS A 388 3.27 9.00 -13.18
N ASN A 389 3.41 8.42 -11.97
CA ASN A 389 2.67 8.89 -10.80
C ASN A 389 3.10 10.32 -10.38
N SER A 390 4.41 10.57 -10.30
CA SER A 390 4.92 11.89 -9.94
C SER A 390 4.47 12.97 -10.93
N LEU A 391 4.56 12.69 -12.24
CA LEU A 391 4.07 13.63 -13.27
C LEU A 391 2.57 13.87 -13.15
N SER A 392 1.78 12.82 -12.92
CA SER A 392 0.34 12.95 -12.70
C SER A 392 0.00 13.83 -11.50
N ILE A 393 0.68 13.61 -10.37
CA ILE A 393 0.46 14.37 -9.14
C ILE A 393 0.84 15.84 -9.32
N LEU A 394 2.03 16.10 -9.86
CA LEU A 394 2.59 17.44 -9.94
C LEU A 394 1.97 18.30 -11.06
N LEU A 395 1.57 17.68 -12.18
CA LEU A 395 1.10 18.44 -13.35
C LEU A 395 -0.43 18.45 -13.47
N VAL A 396 -1.13 17.46 -12.94
CA VAL A 396 -2.57 17.32 -13.17
C VAL A 396 -3.37 17.26 -11.85
N ARG A 397 -3.09 16.31 -10.97
CA ARG A 397 -3.92 16.05 -9.78
C ARG A 397 -3.93 17.23 -8.82
N VAL A 398 -2.78 17.68 -8.34
CA VAL A 398 -2.68 18.79 -7.38
C VAL A 398 -3.00 20.14 -8.01
N PRO A 399 -2.43 20.53 -9.18
CA PRO A 399 -2.81 21.79 -9.84
C PRO A 399 -4.28 21.79 -10.25
N GLY A 400 -4.82 20.68 -10.75
CA GLY A 400 -6.23 20.55 -11.13
C GLY A 400 -7.17 20.75 -9.94
N ALA A 401 -6.87 20.11 -8.80
CA ALA A 401 -7.64 20.30 -7.57
C ALA A 401 -7.59 21.74 -7.07
N TYR A 402 -6.41 22.40 -7.12
CA TYR A 402 -6.26 23.80 -6.76
C TYR A 402 -7.06 24.75 -7.67
N LEU A 403 -6.93 24.57 -8.99
CA LEU A 403 -7.66 25.38 -9.98
C LEU A 403 -9.17 25.16 -9.86
N ALA A 404 -9.60 23.90 -9.70
CA ALA A 404 -11.00 23.56 -9.47
C ALA A 404 -11.55 24.26 -8.21
N SER A 405 -10.80 24.23 -7.11
CA SER A 405 -11.16 24.92 -5.88
C SER A 405 -11.29 26.42 -6.05
N LYS A 406 -10.41 27.04 -6.88
CA LYS A 406 -10.40 28.50 -7.12
C LYS A 406 -11.51 28.97 -8.04
N TYR A 407 -11.75 28.24 -9.15
CA TYR A 407 -12.67 28.69 -10.21
C TYR A 407 -14.09 28.16 -10.05
N PHE A 408 -14.28 27.10 -9.26
CA PHE A 408 -15.59 26.49 -8.99
C PHE A 408 -15.89 26.43 -7.48
N PRO A 409 -15.99 27.60 -6.79
CA PRO A 409 -16.22 27.63 -5.35
C PRO A 409 -17.57 27.05 -4.93
N GLN A 410 -18.54 26.95 -5.84
CA GLN A 410 -19.92 26.50 -5.60
C GLN A 410 -20.05 24.97 -5.54
N THR A 411 -19.06 24.21 -6.01
CA THR A 411 -19.16 22.75 -6.14
C THR A 411 -17.81 22.07 -5.96
N LEU A 412 -17.83 20.84 -5.40
CA LEU A 412 -16.64 20.00 -5.25
C LEU A 412 -16.45 19.02 -6.43
N LEU A 413 -17.41 18.92 -7.34
CA LEU A 413 -17.35 17.97 -8.46
C LEU A 413 -16.08 18.12 -9.34
N PRO A 414 -15.65 19.35 -9.77
CA PRO A 414 -14.44 19.49 -10.56
C PRO A 414 -13.18 19.13 -9.80
N MET A 415 -13.15 19.35 -8.47
CA MET A 415 -12.04 18.96 -7.62
C MET A 415 -11.92 17.43 -7.53
N GLY A 416 -13.04 16.71 -7.48
CA GLY A 416 -13.08 15.25 -7.60
C GLY A 416 -12.58 14.76 -8.97
N LEU A 417 -13.03 15.38 -10.06
CA LEU A 417 -12.61 15.05 -11.43
C LEU A 417 -11.10 15.26 -11.66
N ALA A 418 -10.45 16.19 -10.96
CA ALA A 418 -9.03 16.42 -11.06
C ALA A 418 -8.20 15.18 -10.66
N ASN A 419 -8.69 14.38 -9.69
CA ASN A 419 -8.06 13.10 -9.32
C ASN A 419 -8.16 12.11 -10.49
N ALA A 420 -9.34 11.92 -11.05
CA ALA A 420 -9.57 11.04 -12.19
C ALA A 420 -8.76 11.46 -13.44
N ALA A 421 -8.68 12.76 -13.73
CA ALA A 421 -7.86 13.30 -14.80
C ALA A 421 -6.37 12.99 -14.59
N GLY A 422 -5.87 13.04 -13.34
CA GLY A 422 -4.52 12.64 -12.99
C GLY A 422 -4.23 11.19 -13.35
N SER A 423 -5.10 10.27 -13.00
CA SER A 423 -4.94 8.85 -13.34
C SER A 423 -5.08 8.59 -14.83
N LEU A 424 -5.96 9.29 -15.52
CA LEU A 424 -6.05 9.21 -17.00
C LEU A 424 -4.75 9.67 -17.66
N PHE A 425 -4.18 10.80 -17.22
CA PHE A 425 -2.87 11.26 -17.69
C PHE A 425 -1.78 10.23 -17.43
N SER A 426 -1.78 9.63 -16.24
CA SER A 426 -0.86 8.56 -15.86
C SER A 426 -0.95 7.35 -16.81
N ILE A 427 -2.17 6.93 -17.19
CA ILE A 427 -2.39 5.85 -18.16
C ILE A 427 -1.76 6.19 -19.52
N LEU A 428 -1.90 7.42 -20.00
CA LEU A 428 -1.29 7.83 -21.27
C LEU A 428 0.23 7.66 -21.24
N VAL A 429 0.87 8.11 -20.14
CA VAL A 429 2.32 7.91 -19.94
C VAL A 429 2.66 6.42 -19.88
N CYS A 430 1.87 5.60 -19.17
CA CYS A 430 2.07 4.16 -19.08
C CYS A 430 1.99 3.47 -20.45
N VAL A 431 0.99 3.81 -21.27
CA VAL A 431 0.83 3.23 -22.61
C VAL A 431 2.01 3.56 -23.53
N ILE A 432 2.47 4.81 -23.48
CA ILE A 432 3.66 5.25 -24.24
C ILE A 432 4.89 4.49 -23.78
N ALA A 433 5.13 4.41 -22.47
CA ALA A 433 6.26 3.68 -21.90
C ALA A 433 6.22 2.18 -22.25
N TYR A 434 5.03 1.56 -22.16
CA TYR A 434 4.82 0.16 -22.54
C TYR A 434 5.13 -0.10 -24.02
N ALA A 435 4.64 0.77 -24.90
CA ALA A 435 4.90 0.66 -26.34
C ALA A 435 6.40 0.76 -26.66
N ILE A 436 7.12 1.68 -26.00
CA ILE A 436 8.58 1.84 -26.16
C ILE A 436 9.32 0.58 -25.67
N LEU A 437 8.96 0.06 -24.49
CA LEU A 437 9.58 -1.14 -23.95
C LEU A 437 9.38 -2.36 -24.85
N THR A 438 8.13 -2.57 -25.29
CA THR A 438 7.78 -3.72 -26.15
C THR A 438 8.50 -3.66 -27.50
N ARG A 439 8.65 -2.47 -28.10
CA ARG A 439 9.42 -2.28 -29.34
C ARG A 439 10.90 -2.58 -29.15
N ARG A 440 11.49 -2.16 -28.02
CA ARG A 440 12.89 -2.46 -27.71
C ARG A 440 13.15 -3.95 -27.52
N GLU A 441 12.24 -4.65 -26.81
CA GLU A 441 12.32 -6.11 -26.63
C GLU A 441 12.26 -6.86 -27.97
N LYS A 442 11.34 -6.49 -28.86
CA LYS A 442 11.23 -7.11 -30.22
C LYS A 442 12.51 -6.91 -31.01
N ARG A 443 13.05 -5.68 -31.06
CA ARG A 443 14.30 -5.40 -31.76
C ARG A 443 15.50 -6.18 -31.20
N ALA A 444 15.56 -6.37 -29.89
CA ALA A 444 16.61 -7.16 -29.25
C ALA A 444 16.50 -8.65 -29.60
N GLN A 445 15.27 -9.18 -29.77
CA GLN A 445 15.02 -10.57 -30.21
C GLN A 445 15.31 -10.77 -31.68
N GLU A 446 15.11 -9.75 -32.54
CA GLU A 446 15.41 -9.82 -33.98
C GLU A 446 16.92 -9.70 -34.26
N ALA A 447 17.70 -9.16 -33.29
CA ALA A 447 19.16 -8.96 -33.41
C ALA A 447 19.99 -10.10 -32.77
N SER A 448 19.36 -11.03 -32.06
CA SER A 448 19.98 -12.21 -31.44
C SER A 448 19.75 -13.47 -32.26
#